data_cafe59a92c71fb3af3d0c3e4fffe3296
#
_entry.id   cafe59a92c71fb3af3d0c3e4fffe3296
#
_cell.length_a   1.000
_cell.length_b   1.000
_cell.length_c   1.000
_cell.angle_alpha   90.00
_cell.angle_beta   90.00
_cell.angle_gamma   90.00
#
_symmetry.space_group_name_H-M   'P 1'
#
loop_
_entity.id
_entity.type
_entity.pdbx_description
1 polymer ?
#
loop_
_entity_poly.entity_id
_entity_poly.type
_entity_poly.pdbx_seq_one_letter_code
_entity_poly.pdbx_strand_id
1 'polypeptide(L)'
;MGKNNKKNKSEHSNILPFVSLCTPTFNRRPFIPFMIKCFEHQTYPKDRIEWIIVDDGTDPIEDIVKDIPQVKYFYYEEKMLLGKKRNLMHTKCSGDIIIYIDDDDYYPPERVSHAVETLQDNPKFLIAG
;
A
#
# COMPACT_ATOMS: atom_id res chain seq x y z
N MET A 1 28.74 6.22 -26.38
CA MET A 1 28.77 6.00 -24.97
C MET A 1 27.77 4.96 -24.50
N GLY A 2 28.05 3.70 -24.81
CA GLY A 2 27.22 2.62 -24.30
C GLY A 2 27.13 2.62 -22.77
N LYS A 3 28.15 3.13 -22.16
CA LYS A 3 28.23 3.26 -20.71
C LYS A 3 27.12 4.15 -20.15
N ASN A 4 26.82 5.27 -20.82
CA ASN A 4 25.77 6.16 -20.38
C ASN A 4 24.39 5.54 -20.52
N ASN A 5 24.16 4.81 -21.61
CA ASN A 5 22.90 4.13 -21.80
C ASN A 5 22.67 3.07 -20.73
N LYS A 6 23.70 2.32 -20.39
CA LYS A 6 23.65 1.31 -19.37
C LYS A 6 23.38 1.94 -18.00
N LYS A 7 24.02 3.08 -17.71
CA LYS A 7 23.82 3.80 -16.49
C LYS A 7 22.40 4.34 -16.39
N ASN A 8 21.90 4.91 -17.49
CA ASN A 8 20.51 5.41 -17.51
C ASN A 8 19.51 4.28 -17.27
N LYS A 9 19.76 3.13 -17.86
CA LYS A 9 18.89 1.98 -17.65
C LYS A 9 18.90 1.54 -16.19
N SER A 10 20.06 1.55 -15.56
CA SER A 10 20.19 1.22 -14.14
C SER A 10 19.48 2.24 -13.28
N GLU A 11 19.67 3.53 -13.58
CA GLU A 11 18.97 4.60 -12.87
C GLU A 11 17.47 4.46 -13.01
N HIS A 12 17.01 4.15 -14.22
CA HIS A 12 15.59 3.97 -14.47
C HIS A 12 15.02 2.83 -13.62
N SER A 13 15.73 1.72 -13.52
CA SER A 13 15.28 0.60 -12.71
C SER A 13 15.34 0.90 -11.21
N ASN A 14 16.20 1.85 -10.80
CA ASN A 14 16.29 2.26 -9.40
C ASN A 14 15.25 3.32 -9.03
N ILE A 15 14.65 3.97 -10.02
CA ILE A 15 13.63 4.98 -9.78
C ILE A 15 12.26 4.33 -9.89
N LEU A 16 11.96 3.52 -8.90
CA LEU A 16 10.63 2.93 -8.81
C LEU A 16 9.67 3.93 -8.16
N PRO A 17 8.41 3.98 -8.61
CA PRO A 17 7.43 4.84 -7.97
C PRO A 17 7.28 4.54 -6.49
N PHE A 18 7.01 5.55 -5.70
CA PHE A 18 6.64 5.36 -4.31
C PHE A 18 5.17 4.98 -4.26
N VAL A 19 4.84 3.92 -3.55
CA VAL A 19 3.51 3.32 -3.53
C VAL A 19 2.87 3.52 -2.18
N SER A 20 1.61 3.98 -2.17
CA SER A 20 0.78 4.00 -0.99
C SER A 20 -0.20 2.84 -1.05
N LEU A 21 0.01 1.83 -0.18
CA LEU A 21 -0.98 0.79 0.02
C LEU A 21 -2.02 1.31 1.00
N CYS A 22 -3.30 1.09 0.71
CA CYS A 22 -4.38 1.59 1.53
C CYS A 22 -5.30 0.46 1.97
N THR A 23 -5.45 0.31 3.27
CA THR A 23 -6.31 -0.73 3.85
C THR A 23 -7.32 -0.09 4.79
N PRO A 24 -8.60 -0.02 4.39
CA PRO A 24 -9.66 0.31 5.34
C PRO A 24 -9.98 -0.91 6.18
N THR A 25 -10.05 -0.77 7.50
CA THR A 25 -10.35 -1.90 8.37
C THR A 25 -11.38 -1.52 9.44
N PHE A 26 -12.17 -2.52 9.87
CA PHE A 26 -13.18 -2.37 10.90
C PHE A 26 -13.37 -3.74 11.57
N ASN A 27 -12.84 -3.87 12.79
CA ASN A 27 -12.98 -5.12 13.58
C ASN A 27 -12.52 -6.36 12.82
N ARG A 28 -11.30 -6.32 12.26
CA ARG A 28 -10.75 -7.41 11.46
C ARG A 28 -9.51 -8.05 12.08
N ARG A 29 -9.37 -7.95 13.40
CA ARG A 29 -8.19 -8.48 14.09
C ARG A 29 -7.77 -9.88 13.66
N PRO A 30 -8.68 -10.85 13.50
CA PRO A 30 -8.26 -12.20 13.10
C PRO A 30 -7.60 -12.28 11.73
N PHE A 31 -7.87 -11.32 10.84
CA PHE A 31 -7.33 -11.32 9.47
C PHE A 31 -6.02 -10.56 9.34
N ILE A 32 -5.69 -9.70 10.32
CA ILE A 32 -4.53 -8.81 10.21
C ILE A 32 -3.21 -9.55 10.13
N PRO A 33 -2.95 -10.60 10.96
CA PRO A 33 -1.67 -11.31 10.85
C PRO A 33 -1.41 -11.90 9.48
N PHE A 34 -2.46 -12.42 8.83
CA PHE A 34 -2.33 -12.97 7.48
C PHE A 34 -2.01 -11.87 6.47
N MET A 35 -2.68 -10.74 6.60
CA MET A 35 -2.43 -9.59 5.73
C MET A 35 -1.00 -9.08 5.87
N ILE A 36 -0.48 -9.07 7.09
CA ILE A 36 0.92 -8.68 7.34
C ILE A 36 1.86 -9.62 6.62
N LYS A 37 1.60 -10.92 6.63
CA LYS A 37 2.42 -11.88 5.90
C LYS A 37 2.40 -11.61 4.41
N CYS A 38 1.24 -11.29 3.86
CA CYS A 38 1.14 -10.93 2.44
C CYS A 38 1.97 -9.70 2.13
N PHE A 39 1.94 -8.71 3.03
CA PHE A 39 2.76 -7.50 2.87
C PHE A 39 4.25 -7.83 2.91
N GLU A 40 4.67 -8.63 3.88
CA GLU A 40 6.08 -8.97 4.04
C GLU A 40 6.63 -9.74 2.85
N HIS A 41 5.80 -10.53 2.18
CA HIS A 41 6.20 -11.31 1.03
C HIS A 41 6.13 -10.56 -0.29
N GLN A 42 5.71 -9.28 -0.28
CA GLN A 42 5.68 -8.51 -1.52
C GLN A 42 7.08 -8.34 -2.09
N THR A 43 7.20 -8.55 -3.40
CA THR A 43 8.48 -8.45 -4.09
C THR A 43 8.91 -7.01 -4.36
N TYR A 44 7.97 -6.07 -4.28
CA TYR A 44 8.29 -4.65 -4.45
C TYR A 44 9.14 -4.17 -3.26
N PRO A 45 10.14 -3.30 -3.49
CA PRO A 45 11.01 -2.84 -2.40
C PRO A 45 10.24 -2.17 -1.27
N LYS A 46 10.48 -2.59 -0.05
CA LYS A 46 9.77 -2.09 1.12
C LYS A 46 10.05 -0.62 1.40
N ASP A 47 11.23 -0.14 1.02
CA ASP A 47 11.57 1.28 1.19
C ASP A 47 10.88 2.18 0.16
N ARG A 48 10.14 1.59 -0.77
CA ARG A 48 9.33 2.32 -1.74
C ARG A 48 7.84 2.13 -1.51
N ILE A 49 7.45 1.70 -0.31
CA ILE A 49 6.05 1.48 0.07
C ILE A 49 5.76 2.16 1.40
N GLU A 50 4.65 2.85 1.47
CA GLU A 50 4.00 3.18 2.74
C GLU A 50 2.68 2.44 2.80
N TRP A 51 2.26 2.06 4.00
CA TRP A 51 1.01 1.31 4.18
C TRP A 51 0.08 2.11 5.08
N ILE A 52 -0.93 2.71 4.47
CA ILE A 52 -1.91 3.53 5.18
C ILE A 52 -3.04 2.63 5.66
N ILE A 53 -3.23 2.57 6.95
CA ILE A 53 -4.33 1.78 7.55
C ILE A 53 -5.25 2.74 8.29
N VAL A 54 -6.50 2.76 7.90
CA VAL A 54 -7.52 3.57 8.57
C VAL A 54 -8.51 2.61 9.23
N ASP A 55 -8.58 2.70 10.56
CA ASP A 55 -9.36 1.79 11.40
C ASP A 55 -10.43 2.60 12.14
N ASP A 56 -11.68 2.26 11.91
CA ASP A 56 -12.81 2.88 12.60
C ASP A 56 -13.65 1.86 13.35
N GLY A 57 -13.03 0.73 13.72
CA GLY A 57 -13.67 -0.31 14.49
C GLY A 57 -13.66 -0.06 15.98
N THR A 58 -14.25 -0.98 16.72
CA THR A 58 -14.28 -0.93 18.18
C THR A 58 -13.14 -1.71 18.82
N ASP A 59 -12.37 -2.43 18.01
CA ASP A 59 -11.21 -3.20 18.46
C ASP A 59 -9.98 -2.73 17.67
N PRO A 60 -9.33 -1.63 18.09
CA PRO A 60 -8.19 -1.07 17.35
C PRO A 60 -7.05 -2.08 17.23
N ILE A 61 -6.43 -2.13 16.04
CA ILE A 61 -5.39 -3.12 15.75
C ILE A 61 -3.98 -2.53 15.76
N GLU A 62 -3.81 -1.36 16.36
CA GLU A 62 -2.51 -0.69 16.40
C GLU A 62 -1.42 -1.59 16.99
N ASP A 63 -1.76 -2.35 18.02
CA ASP A 63 -0.81 -3.24 18.70
C ASP A 63 -0.19 -4.27 17.77
N ILE A 64 -0.89 -4.64 16.70
CA ILE A 64 -0.39 -5.64 15.76
C ILE A 64 0.51 -5.02 14.69
N VAL A 65 0.27 -3.77 14.32
CA VAL A 65 0.95 -3.14 13.18
C VAL A 65 2.00 -2.10 13.57
N LYS A 66 2.06 -1.72 14.84
CA LYS A 66 2.90 -0.60 15.30
C LYS A 66 4.40 -0.78 15.04
N ASP A 67 4.85 -2.01 14.95
CA ASP A 67 6.28 -2.31 14.77
C ASP A 67 6.68 -2.44 13.30
N ILE A 68 5.75 -2.27 12.38
CA ILE A 68 6.04 -2.33 10.95
C ILE A 68 6.40 -0.92 10.48
N PRO A 69 7.67 -0.68 10.07
CA PRO A 69 8.12 0.69 9.75
C PRO A 69 7.33 1.39 8.66
N GLN A 70 6.79 0.63 7.69
CA GLN A 70 6.06 1.18 6.56
C GLN A 70 4.63 1.59 6.92
N VAL A 71 4.11 1.15 8.06
CA VAL A 71 2.71 1.38 8.42
C VAL A 71 2.52 2.78 8.97
N LYS A 72 1.48 3.45 8.48
CA LYS A 72 0.93 4.67 9.05
C LYS A 72 -0.49 4.37 9.46
N TYR A 73 -0.71 4.22 10.75
CA TYR A 73 -1.98 3.79 11.31
C TYR A 73 -2.77 4.97 11.83
N PHE A 74 -4.04 5.06 11.44
CA PHE A 74 -4.95 6.13 11.86
C PHE A 74 -6.22 5.51 12.41
N TYR A 75 -6.53 5.81 13.65
CA TYR A 75 -7.72 5.31 14.32
C TYR A 75 -8.77 6.40 14.49
N TYR A 76 -10.02 6.05 14.22
CA TYR A 76 -11.16 6.96 14.39
C TYR A 76 -12.24 6.24 15.19
N GLU A 77 -12.78 6.92 16.20
CA GLU A 77 -13.76 6.31 17.10
C GLU A 77 -15.11 6.09 16.43
N GLU A 78 -15.48 6.93 15.47
CA GLU A 78 -16.76 6.81 14.78
C GLU A 78 -16.61 6.08 13.48
N LYS A 79 -17.49 5.08 13.27
CA LYS A 79 -17.52 4.37 12.02
C LYS A 79 -17.90 5.30 10.88
N MET A 80 -17.12 5.22 9.79
CA MET A 80 -17.33 6.04 8.60
C MET A 80 -17.96 5.22 7.47
N LEU A 81 -18.70 5.90 6.60
CA LEU A 81 -19.07 5.31 5.32
C LEU A 81 -17.83 5.04 4.50
N LEU A 82 -17.85 3.98 3.70
CA LEU A 82 -16.67 3.56 2.95
C LEU A 82 -16.13 4.66 2.03
N GLY A 83 -17.01 5.40 1.37
CA GLY A 83 -16.57 6.49 0.49
C GLY A 83 -15.83 7.58 1.23
N LYS A 84 -16.35 7.98 2.39
CA LYS A 84 -15.69 8.99 3.24
C LYS A 84 -14.34 8.47 3.73
N LYS A 85 -14.29 7.20 4.11
CA LYS A 85 -13.07 6.56 4.60
C LYS A 85 -12.00 6.53 3.52
N ARG A 86 -12.37 6.18 2.28
CA ARG A 86 -11.44 6.18 1.15
C ARG A 86 -10.93 7.58 0.85
N ASN A 87 -11.79 8.58 0.85
CA ASN A 87 -11.38 9.96 0.63
C ASN A 87 -10.38 10.42 1.68
N LEU A 88 -10.63 10.05 2.94
CA LEU A 88 -9.72 10.36 4.03
C LEU A 88 -8.36 9.68 3.81
N MET A 89 -8.37 8.42 3.38
CA MET A 89 -7.15 7.68 3.12
C MET A 89 -6.32 8.34 2.03
N HIS A 90 -6.97 8.85 0.99
CA HIS A 90 -6.26 9.57 -0.07
C HIS A 90 -5.50 10.77 0.47
N THR A 91 -6.05 11.47 1.46
CA THR A 91 -5.37 12.62 2.04
C THR A 91 -4.12 12.23 2.83
N LYS A 92 -4.02 10.96 3.22
CA LYS A 92 -2.87 10.45 3.97
C LYS A 92 -1.78 9.89 3.07
N CYS A 93 -2.07 9.68 1.78
CA CYS A 93 -1.14 9.07 0.85
C CYS A 93 -0.12 10.08 0.35
N SER A 94 1.15 9.66 0.32
CA SER A 94 2.21 10.45 -0.29
C SER A 94 2.82 9.77 -1.51
N GLY A 95 2.35 8.58 -1.86
CA GLY A 95 2.87 7.84 -2.99
C GLY A 95 2.38 8.36 -4.34
N ASP A 96 3.15 8.05 -5.37
CA ASP A 96 2.78 8.36 -6.75
C ASP A 96 1.67 7.45 -7.25
N ILE A 97 1.57 6.27 -6.66
CA ILE A 97 0.59 5.25 -7.01
C ILE A 97 -0.12 4.82 -5.74
N ILE A 98 -1.44 4.72 -5.80
CA ILE A 98 -2.27 4.28 -4.69
C ILE A 98 -2.88 2.94 -5.03
N ILE A 99 -2.67 1.96 -4.15
CA ILE A 99 -3.19 0.60 -4.33
C ILE A 99 -4.03 0.25 -3.11
N TYR A 100 -5.30 -0.11 -3.34
CA TYR A 100 -6.17 -0.56 -2.27
C TYR A 100 -6.03 -2.05 -2.07
N ILE A 101 -5.90 -2.45 -0.82
CA ILE A 101 -5.80 -3.85 -0.42
C ILE A 101 -6.79 -4.07 0.72
N ASP A 102 -7.75 -4.95 0.50
CA ASP A 102 -8.73 -5.27 1.52
C ASP A 102 -8.12 -6.19 2.58
N ASP A 103 -8.62 -6.07 3.81
CA ASP A 103 -8.04 -6.78 4.95
C ASP A 103 -8.44 -8.26 5.01
N ASP A 104 -9.39 -8.71 4.20
CA ASP A 104 -9.84 -10.10 4.17
C ASP A 104 -9.46 -10.84 2.88
N ASP A 105 -8.62 -10.24 2.04
CA ASP A 105 -8.19 -10.83 0.78
C ASP A 105 -6.77 -11.36 0.85
N TYR A 106 -6.52 -12.44 0.13
CA TYR A 106 -5.18 -12.87 -0.17
C TYR A 106 -4.66 -12.11 -1.37
N TYR A 107 -3.44 -11.63 -1.29
CA TYR A 107 -2.79 -11.07 -2.46
C TYR A 107 -1.39 -11.65 -2.61
N PRO A 108 -1.01 -12.04 -3.85
CA PRO A 108 0.25 -12.74 -4.09
C PRO A 108 1.46 -11.81 -3.94
N PRO A 109 2.69 -12.38 -3.86
CA PRO A 109 3.89 -11.57 -3.70
C PRO A 109 4.11 -10.52 -4.79
N GLU A 110 3.57 -10.74 -5.99
CA GLU A 110 3.73 -9.82 -7.11
C GLU A 110 2.62 -8.78 -7.22
N ARG A 111 1.71 -8.71 -6.25
CA ARG A 111 0.54 -7.83 -6.33
C ARG A 111 0.93 -6.38 -6.56
N VAL A 112 1.87 -5.87 -5.77
CA VAL A 112 2.29 -4.47 -5.87
C VAL A 112 3.09 -4.23 -7.15
N SER A 113 4.08 -5.08 -7.43
CA SER A 113 4.90 -4.91 -8.63
C SER A 113 4.09 -5.02 -9.90
N HIS A 114 3.14 -5.95 -9.94
CA HIS A 114 2.25 -6.11 -11.10
C HIS A 114 1.37 -4.87 -11.30
N ALA A 115 0.81 -4.34 -10.20
CA ALA A 115 -0.01 -3.14 -10.29
C ALA A 115 0.80 -1.94 -10.77
N VAL A 116 2.03 -1.80 -10.30
CA VAL A 116 2.92 -0.72 -10.73
C VAL A 116 3.21 -0.83 -12.23
N GLU A 117 3.53 -2.04 -12.72
CA GLU A 117 3.77 -2.25 -14.14
C GLU A 117 2.55 -1.88 -14.97
N THR A 118 1.37 -2.32 -14.55
CA THR A 118 0.13 -2.05 -15.26
C THR A 118 -0.14 -0.54 -15.33
N LEU A 119 0.06 0.17 -14.25
CA LEU A 119 -0.19 1.61 -14.20
C LEU A 119 0.87 2.40 -14.97
N GLN A 120 2.10 1.93 -15.01
CA GLN A 120 3.13 2.57 -15.81
C GLN A 120 2.86 2.44 -17.31
N ASP A 121 2.30 1.29 -17.72
CA ASP A 121 1.90 1.08 -19.12
C ASP A 121 0.65 1.88 -19.47
N ASN A 122 -0.14 2.28 -18.49
CA ASN A 122 -1.39 3.01 -18.68
C ASN A 122 -1.42 4.21 -17.73
N PRO A 123 -0.64 5.27 -18.03
CA PRO A 123 -0.47 6.38 -17.08
C PRO A 123 -1.72 7.16 -16.73
N LYS A 124 -2.84 6.89 -17.39
CA LYS A 124 -4.12 7.49 -17.03
C LYS A 124 -4.69 6.93 -15.72
N PHE A 125 -4.22 5.77 -15.29
CA PHE A 125 -4.75 5.09 -14.12
C PHE A 125 -3.67 5.02 -13.04
N LEU A 126 -3.76 5.92 -12.06
CA LEU A 126 -2.80 6.00 -10.97
C LEU A 126 -3.30 5.32 -9.70
N ILE A 127 -4.47 4.70 -9.75
CA ILE A 127 -5.08 4.01 -8.62
C ILE A 127 -5.44 2.58 -9.04
N ALA A 128 -5.02 1.61 -8.24
CA ALA A 128 -5.37 0.21 -8.43
C ALA A 128 -6.10 -0.32 -7.19
N GLY A 129 -7.08 -1.16 -7.43
CA GLY A 129 -7.86 -1.75 -6.34
C GLY A 129 -7.79 -3.25 -6.28
#